data_07ef49e8beeae07ead88b1637e1bd09c
#
_entry.id   07ef49e8beeae07ead88b1637e1bd09c
#
_cell.length_a   1.000
_cell.length_b   1.000
_cell.length_c   1.000
_cell.angle_alpha   90.00
_cell.angle_beta   90.00
_cell.angle_gamma   90.00
#
_symmetry.space_group_name_H-M   'P 1'
#
loop_
_entity.id
_entity.type
_entity.pdbx_description
1 polymer ?
#
loop_
_entity_poly.entity_id
_entity_poly.type
_entity_poly.pdbx_seq_one_letter_code
_entity_poly.pdbx_strand_id
1 'polypeptide(L)'
;MEMSAFSKKAEPALRTEASASVILRHAVGLHARPAIKLAKLAKKFRSKICIANSPGGPWVDAKSIVKVMAMKTPRDAALRFRAEGDDAEGAVQALVALVERDFPDDG
;
A
#
# COMPACT_ATOMS: atom_id res chain seq x y z
N MET A 1 -22.18 20.84 -18.15
CA MET A 1 -21.73 20.25 -18.01
C MET A 1 -21.78 19.80 -17.87
N GLU A 2 -21.57 19.76 -17.85
CA GLU A 2 -21.24 19.00 -17.54
C GLU A 2 -21.01 18.38 -17.68
N MET A 3 -20.90 18.57 -17.90
CA MET A 3 -20.35 17.75 -17.95
C MET A 3 -19.98 17.35 -17.96
N SER A 4 -19.73 17.61 -17.92
CA SER A 4 -19.07 16.82 -17.80
C SER A 4 -19.02 16.25 -17.67
N ALA A 5 -19.13 16.46 -17.63
CA ALA A 5 -18.74 15.53 -17.35
C ALA A 5 -18.94 14.92 -17.67
N PHE A 6 -18.82 15.02 -18.00
CA PHE A 6 -18.48 14.06 -18.30
C PHE A 6 -18.06 13.65 -18.54
N SER A 7 -17.81 13.80 -18.52
CA SER A 7 -17.11 13.22 -18.88
C SER A 7 -16.50 13.01 -18.70
N LYS A 8 -16.10 13.19 -18.35
CA LYS A 8 -15.30 12.70 -18.05
C LYS A 8 -15.38 11.72 -17.62
N LYS A 9 -15.63 11.32 -17.56
CA LYS A 9 -15.74 10.38 -17.20
C LYS A 9 -15.70 9.23 -17.57
N ALA A 10 -15.64 8.92 -17.83
CA ALA A 10 -15.80 7.57 -18.16
C ALA A 10 -14.52 6.86 -18.41
N GLU A 11 -13.70 7.39 -19.13
CA GLU A 11 -12.47 6.69 -19.34
C GLU A 11 -11.65 6.51 -18.11
N PRO A 12 -11.84 7.30 -17.10
CA PRO A 12 -11.07 7.06 -15.89
C PRO A 12 -11.33 5.72 -15.27
N ALA A 13 -12.43 5.13 -15.58
CA ALA A 13 -12.73 3.82 -15.03
C ALA A 13 -11.71 2.78 -15.42
N LEU A 14 -10.96 3.04 -16.48
CA LEU A 14 -9.95 2.09 -16.92
C LEU A 14 -8.67 2.15 -16.13
N ARG A 15 -8.50 3.19 -15.37
CA ARG A 15 -7.29 3.36 -14.57
C ARG A 15 -7.67 3.74 -13.18
N THR A 16 -7.70 2.77 -12.32
CA THR A 16 -8.03 3.01 -10.94
C THR A 16 -6.73 3.18 -10.16
N GLU A 17 -6.68 4.26 -9.43
CA GLU A 17 -5.54 4.52 -8.56
C GLU A 17 -6.05 4.80 -7.17
N ALA A 18 -5.27 4.37 -6.18
CA ALA A 18 -5.61 4.62 -4.79
C ALA A 18 -4.34 4.86 -4.02
N SER A 19 -4.42 5.66 -2.99
CA SER A 19 -3.28 5.87 -2.10
C SER A 19 -3.78 6.16 -0.71
N ALA A 20 -2.93 5.85 0.28
CA ALA A 20 -3.25 6.11 1.67
C ALA A 20 -1.97 6.04 2.48
N SER A 21 -2.03 6.57 3.69
CA SER A 21 -0.90 6.46 4.60
C SER A 21 -1.38 5.97 5.95
N VAL A 22 -0.48 5.36 6.69
CA VAL A 22 -0.79 4.80 7.98
C VAL A 22 0.48 4.84 8.83
N ILE A 23 0.32 5.00 10.13
CA ILE A 23 1.48 5.02 11.02
C ILE A 23 1.85 3.59 11.41
N LEU A 24 3.12 3.24 11.27
CA LEU A 24 3.63 1.93 11.65
C LEU A 24 3.83 1.91 13.16
N ARG A 25 3.06 1.07 13.85
CA ARG A 25 3.16 1.03 15.30
C ARG A 25 3.80 -0.25 15.84
N HIS A 26 4.27 -1.10 14.94
CA HIS A 26 4.91 -2.34 15.36
C HIS A 26 6.16 -2.03 16.19
N ALA A 27 6.31 -2.73 17.30
CA ALA A 27 7.31 -2.40 18.32
C ALA A 27 8.72 -2.25 17.76
N VAL A 28 9.11 -3.06 16.80
CA VAL A 28 10.47 -3.03 16.26
C VAL A 28 10.51 -2.56 14.81
N GLY A 29 9.45 -1.92 14.36
CA GLY A 29 9.42 -1.40 13.00
C GLY A 29 9.10 -2.46 11.97
N LEU A 30 9.36 -2.15 10.71
CA LEU A 30 9.00 -3.02 9.60
C LEU A 30 10.17 -3.97 9.30
N HIS A 31 10.36 -4.95 10.18
CA HIS A 31 11.42 -5.93 9.99
C HIS A 31 10.86 -7.17 9.27
N ALA A 32 11.57 -8.29 9.33
CA ALA A 32 11.26 -9.45 8.49
C ALA A 32 9.82 -9.93 8.61
N ARG A 33 9.33 -10.14 9.81
CA ARG A 33 8.02 -10.74 9.99
C ARG A 33 6.87 -9.89 9.45
N PRO A 34 6.75 -8.62 9.87
CA PRO A 34 5.73 -7.77 9.27
C PRO A 34 5.94 -7.53 7.77
N ALA A 35 7.19 -7.47 7.31
CA ALA A 35 7.43 -7.28 5.89
C ALA A 35 6.94 -8.47 5.07
N ILE A 36 7.13 -9.69 5.59
CA ILE A 36 6.63 -10.88 4.91
C ILE A 36 5.11 -10.85 4.82
N LYS A 37 4.45 -10.51 5.93
CA LYS A 37 2.99 -10.45 5.93
C LYS A 37 2.47 -9.40 4.97
N LEU A 38 3.12 -8.25 4.94
CA LEU A 38 2.72 -7.18 4.05
C LEU A 38 2.86 -7.59 2.59
N ALA A 39 4.01 -8.16 2.23
CA ALA A 39 4.24 -8.55 0.86
C ALA A 39 3.30 -9.68 0.42
N LYS A 40 3.03 -10.62 1.31
CA LYS A 40 2.10 -11.71 0.99
C LYS A 40 0.70 -11.19 0.72
N LEU A 41 0.25 -10.24 1.53
CA LEU A 41 -1.06 -9.65 1.31
C LEU A 41 -1.09 -8.88 0.01
N ALA A 42 -0.05 -8.09 -0.26
CA ALA A 42 0.02 -7.32 -1.49
C ALA A 42 -0.05 -8.22 -2.72
N LYS A 43 0.55 -9.41 -2.65
CA LYS A 43 0.55 -10.33 -3.78
C LYS A 43 -0.83 -10.89 -4.11
N LYS A 44 -1.78 -10.76 -3.21
CA LYS A 44 -3.14 -11.24 -3.47
C LYS A 44 -3.92 -10.33 -4.42
N PHE A 45 -3.41 -9.15 -4.67
CA PHE A 45 -4.07 -8.18 -5.53
C PHE A 45 -3.38 -8.10 -6.88
N ARG A 46 -4.15 -7.80 -7.92
CA ARG A 46 -3.60 -7.67 -9.25
C ARG A 46 -2.93 -6.34 -9.48
N SER A 47 -3.36 -5.34 -8.76
CA SER A 47 -2.83 -3.99 -8.92
C SER A 47 -1.34 -3.94 -8.68
N LYS A 48 -0.69 -3.00 -9.34
CA LYS A 48 0.68 -2.66 -9.01
C LYS A 48 0.64 -1.87 -7.72
N ILE A 49 1.43 -2.27 -6.74
CA ILE A 49 1.40 -1.65 -5.41
C ILE A 49 2.80 -1.20 -5.03
N CYS A 50 2.91 0.06 -4.64
CA CYS A 50 4.18 0.62 -4.20
C CYS A 50 4.04 1.12 -2.77
N ILE A 51 5.15 1.12 -2.05
CA ILE A 51 5.19 1.55 -0.66
C ILE A 51 6.38 2.48 -0.46
N ALA A 52 6.22 3.48 0.38
CA ALA A 52 7.30 4.40 0.73
C ALA A 52 7.16 4.77 2.20
N ASN A 53 8.28 5.18 2.80
CA ASN A 53 8.27 5.60 4.20
C ASN A 53 8.62 7.08 4.36
N SER A 54 8.55 7.84 3.28
CA SER A 54 8.71 9.29 3.34
C SER A 54 7.95 9.90 2.16
N PRO A 55 7.56 11.17 2.25
CA PRO A 55 6.76 11.80 1.21
C PRO A 55 7.40 11.77 -0.17
N GLY A 56 8.71 11.89 -0.22
CA GLY A 56 9.40 11.92 -1.50
C GLY A 56 9.78 10.56 -2.04
N GLY A 57 9.44 9.51 -1.33
CA GLY A 57 9.88 8.19 -1.72
C GLY A 57 11.23 7.88 -1.16
N PRO A 58 11.97 6.93 -1.67
CA PRO A 58 11.65 6.20 -2.90
C PRO A 58 10.49 5.25 -2.71
N TRP A 59 9.79 5.04 -3.81
CA TRP A 59 8.70 4.07 -3.84
C TRP A 59 9.27 2.73 -4.27
N VAL A 60 8.94 1.69 -3.51
CA VAL A 60 9.42 0.34 -3.85
C VAL A 60 8.22 -0.58 -4.01
N ASP A 61 8.47 -1.73 -4.65
CA ASP A 61 7.43 -2.71 -4.91
C ASP A 61 7.00 -3.37 -3.60
N ALA A 62 5.74 -3.15 -3.22
CA ALA A 62 5.22 -3.71 -1.97
C ALA A 62 5.13 -5.23 -1.99
N LYS A 63 5.18 -5.84 -3.16
CA LYS A 63 5.12 -7.30 -3.28
C LYS A 63 6.49 -7.96 -3.09
N SER A 64 7.54 -7.17 -2.96
CA SER A 64 8.89 -7.70 -2.77
C SER A 64 9.30 -7.63 -1.31
N ILE A 65 9.43 -8.78 -0.68
CA ILE A 65 9.86 -8.86 0.71
C ILE A 65 11.20 -8.16 0.89
N VAL A 66 12.13 -8.43 -0.01
CA VAL A 66 13.48 -7.87 0.08
C VAL A 66 13.46 -6.34 0.02
N LYS A 67 12.68 -5.79 -0.91
CA LYS A 67 12.64 -4.34 -1.06
C LYS A 67 11.94 -3.67 0.11
N VAL A 68 10.89 -4.29 0.62
CA VAL A 68 10.18 -3.75 1.78
C VAL A 68 11.10 -3.75 3.00
N MET A 69 11.82 -4.85 3.22
CA MET A 69 12.76 -4.91 4.33
C MET A 69 13.90 -3.93 4.20
N ALA A 70 14.36 -3.71 2.98
CA ALA A 70 15.47 -2.81 2.73
C ALA A 70 15.15 -1.36 3.08
N MET A 71 13.86 -1.01 3.18
CA MET A 71 13.46 0.33 3.58
C MET A 71 13.83 0.63 5.03
N LYS A 72 13.95 -0.40 5.85
CA LYS A 72 14.31 -0.26 7.26
C LYS A 72 13.45 0.76 8.00
N THR A 73 12.15 0.68 7.75
CA THR A 73 11.20 1.63 8.32
C THR A 73 11.09 1.46 9.83
N PRO A 74 11.33 2.51 10.60
CA PRO A 74 11.28 2.40 12.05
C PRO A 74 9.87 2.53 12.57
N ARG A 75 9.70 2.18 13.84
CA ARG A 75 8.45 2.37 14.54
C ARG A 75 8.06 3.84 14.48
N ASP A 76 6.77 4.07 14.39
CA ASP A 76 6.15 5.39 14.37
C ASP A 76 6.35 6.19 13.08
N ALA A 77 7.01 5.60 12.09
CA ALA A 77 7.12 6.23 10.79
C ALA A 77 5.81 6.07 10.02
N ALA A 78 5.53 7.00 9.14
CA ALA A 78 4.37 6.89 8.27
C ALA A 78 4.71 6.01 7.08
N LEU A 79 3.85 5.03 6.82
CA LEU A 79 3.95 4.22 5.61
C LEU A 79 2.93 4.74 4.61
N ARG A 80 3.33 4.88 3.38
CA ARG A 80 2.46 5.36 2.31
C ARG A 80 2.32 4.25 1.28
N PHE A 81 1.08 4.00 0.86
CA PHE A 81 0.80 3.01 -0.17
C PHE A 81 0.19 3.69 -1.37
N ARG A 82 0.54 3.19 -2.54
CA ARG A 82 -0.03 3.65 -3.79
C ARG A 82 -0.25 2.45 -4.68
N ALA A 83 -1.43 2.33 -5.24
CA ALA A 83 -1.78 1.19 -6.09
C ALA A 83 -2.44 1.66 -7.37
N GLU A 84 -2.21 0.91 -8.42
CA GLU A 84 -2.79 1.15 -9.74
C GLU A 84 -3.34 -0.15 -10.28
N GLY A 85 -4.61 -0.16 -10.66
CA GLY A 85 -5.21 -1.36 -11.22
C GLY A 85 -6.66 -1.49 -10.80
N ASP A 86 -7.30 -2.56 -11.24
CA ASP A 86 -8.72 -2.78 -11.01
C ASP A 86 -9.07 -2.88 -9.52
N ASP A 87 -8.20 -3.45 -8.72
CA ASP A 87 -8.47 -3.64 -7.31
C ASP A 87 -7.62 -2.73 -6.42
N ALA A 88 -7.20 -1.58 -6.97
CA ALA A 88 -6.30 -0.68 -6.26
C ALA A 88 -6.86 -0.23 -4.92
N GLU A 89 -8.11 0.18 -4.89
CA GLU A 89 -8.70 0.67 -3.65
C GLU A 89 -8.76 -0.42 -2.58
N GLY A 90 -9.22 -1.59 -2.98
CA GLY A 90 -9.25 -2.72 -2.04
C GLY A 90 -7.87 -3.09 -1.54
N ALA A 91 -6.88 -3.03 -2.42
CA ALA A 91 -5.52 -3.35 -2.04
C ALA A 91 -4.98 -2.39 -1.00
N VAL A 92 -5.15 -1.09 -1.24
CA VAL A 92 -4.66 -0.08 -0.31
C VAL A 92 -5.37 -0.20 1.03
N GLN A 93 -6.69 -0.38 1.02
CA GLN A 93 -7.44 -0.52 2.26
C GLN A 93 -7.00 -1.74 3.05
N ALA A 94 -6.75 -2.85 2.36
CA ALA A 94 -6.33 -4.07 3.04
C ALA A 94 -4.97 -3.90 3.69
N LEU A 95 -4.05 -3.22 2.99
CA LEU A 95 -2.71 -3.01 3.53
C LEU A 95 -2.73 -2.05 4.72
N VAL A 96 -3.52 -0.99 4.64
CA VAL A 96 -3.67 -0.08 5.76
C VAL A 96 -4.24 -0.83 6.97
N ALA A 97 -5.26 -1.65 6.75
CA ALA A 97 -5.85 -2.42 7.84
C ALA A 97 -4.86 -3.36 8.48
N LEU A 98 -4.01 -4.01 7.67
CA LEU A 98 -3.00 -4.91 8.19
C LEU A 98 -2.04 -4.16 9.13
N VAL A 99 -1.61 -2.98 8.74
CA VAL A 99 -0.70 -2.19 9.56
C VAL A 99 -1.40 -1.70 10.82
N GLU A 100 -2.65 -1.24 10.69
CA GLU A 100 -3.40 -0.74 11.83
C GLU A 100 -3.67 -1.83 12.87
N ARG A 101 -3.82 -3.06 12.41
CA ARG A 101 -4.06 -4.20 13.29
C ARG A 101 -2.76 -4.81 13.80
N ASP A 102 -1.66 -4.17 13.50
CA ASP A 102 -0.34 -4.58 13.95
C ASP A 102 0.03 -5.99 13.49
N PHE A 103 -0.26 -6.28 12.22
CA PHE A 103 0.18 -7.51 11.56
C PHE A 103 -0.20 -8.76 12.34
N PRO A 104 -1.50 -9.02 12.51
CA PRO A 104 -1.92 -10.18 13.30
C PRO A 104 -1.47 -11.49 12.67
N ASP A 105 -1.33 -12.49 13.52
CA ASP A 105 -0.83 -13.80 13.11
C ASP A 105 -1.90 -14.77 12.66
N ASP A 106 -3.10 -14.31 12.51
CA ASP A 106 -4.21 -15.20 12.20
C ASP A 106 -4.41 -15.42 10.71
N GLY A 107 -3.50 -14.96 9.92
CA GLY A 107 -3.70 -15.08 8.48
C GLY A 107 -2.66 -15.86 7.78
#